data_5c688379e6a8e7c6cae3fcaad37f60b4
#
_entry.id   5c688379e6a8e7c6cae3fcaad37f60b4
#
_cell.length_a   1.000
_cell.length_b   1.000
_cell.length_c   1.000
_cell.angle_alpha   90.00
_cell.angle_beta   90.00
_cell.angle_gamma   90.00
#
_symmetry.space_group_name_H-M   'P 1'
#
loop_
_entity.id
_entity.type
_entity.pdbx_description
1 polymer ?
#
loop_
_entity_poly.entity_id
_entity_poly.type
_entity_poly.pdbx_seq_one_letter_code
_entity_poly.pdbx_strand_id
1 'polypeptide(L)'
;MRRKLLVLLLPLTLAGCGYNTIQTYEERVNSAQGQIETTLQRRADLVPNLVETVKGFAKQESEVLTNVTRARAGLVGALQKPGGTSPAELAEANAQLTRAINVVVEAYPELRSNENFLRLQDELVGTENRVAVARQDYNSAVEQYNAYIRRFPQNITAKVTGAGPHEYFQVTDAANREVPQVKF
;
A
#
# COMPACT_ATOMS: atom_id res chain seq x y z
N MET A 1 -28.11 -49.31 -4.31
CA MET A 1 -27.04 -48.65 -3.54
C MET A 1 -26.06 -47.85 -4.40
N ARG A 2 -25.56 -48.34 -5.54
CA ARG A 2 -24.62 -47.62 -6.46
C ARG A 2 -25.10 -46.26 -6.97
N ARG A 3 -26.39 -46.10 -7.34
CA ARG A 3 -26.96 -44.83 -7.81
C ARG A 3 -27.01 -43.76 -6.72
N LYS A 4 -27.27 -44.11 -5.46
CA LYS A 4 -27.29 -43.14 -4.34
C LYS A 4 -25.88 -42.66 -3.98
N LEU A 5 -24.86 -43.52 -4.15
CA LEU A 5 -23.44 -43.18 -3.92
C LEU A 5 -22.92 -42.19 -4.99
N LEU A 6 -23.34 -42.34 -6.25
CA LEU A 6 -22.98 -41.45 -7.36
C LEU A 6 -23.55 -40.03 -7.18
N VAL A 7 -24.77 -39.92 -6.64
CA VAL A 7 -25.42 -38.62 -6.36
C VAL A 7 -24.72 -37.89 -5.21
N LEU A 8 -24.11 -38.62 -4.26
CA LEU A 8 -23.38 -38.05 -3.12
C LEU A 8 -21.95 -37.60 -3.51
N LEU A 9 -21.34 -38.24 -4.52
CA LEU A 9 -19.99 -37.91 -5.01
C LEU A 9 -19.95 -36.70 -5.94
N LEU A 10 -21.05 -36.39 -6.62
CA LEU A 10 -21.14 -35.28 -7.59
C LEU A 10 -20.86 -33.89 -6.95
N PRO A 11 -21.40 -33.52 -5.78
CA PRO A 11 -21.11 -32.21 -5.16
C PRO A 11 -19.67 -32.13 -4.63
N LEU A 12 -19.01 -33.24 -4.32
CA LEU A 12 -17.64 -33.24 -3.80
C LEU A 12 -16.61 -32.85 -4.88
N THR A 13 -16.86 -33.23 -6.14
CA THR A 13 -15.97 -32.87 -7.27
C THR A 13 -16.15 -31.41 -7.71
N LEU A 14 -17.33 -30.83 -7.54
CA LEU A 14 -17.59 -29.41 -7.82
C LEU A 14 -16.93 -28.47 -6.78
N ALA A 15 -16.81 -28.90 -5.53
CA ALA A 15 -16.17 -28.11 -4.47
C ALA A 15 -14.66 -27.93 -4.69
N GLY A 16 -13.98 -28.90 -5.33
CA GLY A 16 -12.53 -28.84 -5.58
C GLY A 16 -12.10 -27.76 -6.58
N CYS A 17 -12.91 -27.47 -7.61
CA CYS A 17 -12.56 -26.47 -8.62
C CYS A 17 -12.58 -25.01 -8.10
N GLY A 18 -13.44 -24.70 -7.12
CA GLY A 18 -13.55 -23.35 -6.56
C GLY A 18 -12.43 -23.01 -5.58
N TYR A 19 -11.98 -23.98 -4.78
CA TYR A 19 -10.97 -23.78 -3.75
C TYR A 19 -9.61 -23.33 -4.32
N ASN A 20 -9.09 -24.05 -5.30
CA ASN A 20 -7.80 -23.74 -5.92
C ASN A 20 -7.80 -22.33 -6.54
N THR A 21 -8.93 -21.92 -7.10
CA THR A 21 -9.06 -20.57 -7.68
C THR A 21 -9.11 -19.50 -6.60
N ILE A 22 -9.78 -19.74 -5.46
CA ILE A 22 -9.74 -18.82 -4.29
C ILE A 22 -8.30 -18.66 -3.84
N GLN A 23 -7.53 -19.74 -3.66
CA GLN A 23 -6.11 -19.68 -3.28
C GLN A 23 -5.27 -18.89 -4.30
N THR A 24 -5.55 -19.05 -5.59
CA THR A 24 -4.84 -18.32 -6.64
C THR A 24 -5.10 -16.80 -6.56
N TYR A 25 -6.33 -16.39 -6.31
CA TYR A 25 -6.64 -14.97 -6.12
C TYR A 25 -6.10 -14.42 -4.80
N GLU A 26 -6.14 -15.20 -3.72
CA GLU A 26 -5.53 -14.87 -2.43
C GLU A 26 -4.04 -14.57 -2.59
N GLU A 27 -3.32 -15.47 -3.28
CA GLU A 27 -1.89 -15.29 -3.55
C GLU A 27 -1.59 -14.04 -4.38
N ARG A 28 -2.47 -13.67 -5.32
CA ARG A 28 -2.34 -12.42 -6.07
C ARG A 28 -2.48 -11.19 -5.18
N VAL A 29 -3.42 -11.21 -4.23
CA VAL A 29 -3.59 -10.12 -3.26
C VAL A 29 -2.35 -10.01 -2.40
N ASN A 30 -1.84 -11.12 -1.85
CA ASN A 30 -0.64 -11.15 -1.03
C ASN A 30 0.60 -10.66 -1.79
N SER A 31 0.76 -11.08 -3.04
CA SER A 31 1.86 -10.63 -3.92
C SER A 31 1.78 -9.13 -4.18
N ALA A 32 0.59 -8.60 -4.46
CA ALA A 32 0.39 -7.17 -4.69
C ALA A 32 0.63 -6.35 -3.41
N GLN A 33 0.25 -6.88 -2.24
CA GLN A 33 0.58 -6.25 -0.96
C GLN A 33 2.09 -6.20 -0.73
N GLY A 34 2.81 -7.29 -0.94
CA GLY A 34 4.26 -7.34 -0.82
C GLY A 34 4.97 -6.33 -1.75
N GLN A 35 4.39 -6.07 -2.93
CA GLN A 35 4.91 -5.05 -3.86
C GLN A 35 4.75 -3.63 -3.29
N ILE A 36 3.62 -3.32 -2.65
CA ILE A 36 3.42 -2.04 -1.94
C ILE A 36 4.46 -1.90 -0.83
N GLU A 37 4.58 -2.90 0.04
CA GLU A 37 5.50 -2.89 1.18
C GLU A 37 6.95 -2.70 0.74
N THR A 38 7.38 -3.40 -0.30
CA THR A 38 8.73 -3.27 -0.90
C THR A 38 8.97 -1.84 -1.41
N THR A 39 7.97 -1.25 -2.06
CA THR A 39 8.10 0.10 -2.61
C THR A 39 8.12 1.16 -1.50
N LEU A 40 7.30 0.98 -0.45
CA LEU A 40 7.28 1.85 0.73
C LEU A 40 8.59 1.75 1.52
N GLN A 41 9.15 0.54 1.67
CA GLN A 41 10.45 0.35 2.31
C GLN A 41 11.55 1.10 1.55
N ARG A 42 11.61 0.94 0.22
CA ARG A 42 12.57 1.68 -0.63
C ARG A 42 12.45 3.19 -0.45
N ARG A 43 11.22 3.70 -0.35
CA ARG A 43 10.98 5.12 -0.09
C ARG A 43 11.49 5.55 1.29
N ALA A 44 11.24 4.77 2.32
CA ALA A 44 11.74 5.02 3.67
C ALA A 44 13.29 5.02 3.72
N ASP A 45 13.94 4.20 2.89
CA ASP A 45 15.39 4.08 2.82
C ASP A 45 16.07 5.26 2.11
N LEU A 46 15.33 6.06 1.32
CA LEU A 46 15.83 7.30 0.74
C LEU A 46 15.86 8.47 1.73
N VAL A 47 15.07 8.42 2.80
CA VAL A 47 14.95 9.54 3.76
C VAL A 47 16.26 9.87 4.49
N PRO A 48 17.10 8.92 4.94
CA PRO A 48 18.39 9.25 5.52
C PRO A 48 19.28 10.08 4.59
N ASN A 49 19.31 9.77 3.29
CA ASN A 49 20.06 10.53 2.29
C ASN A 49 19.51 11.96 2.13
N LEU A 50 18.17 12.13 2.22
CA LEU A 50 17.55 13.45 2.24
C LEU A 50 18.01 14.25 3.47
N VAL A 51 17.94 13.65 4.65
CA VAL A 51 18.36 14.30 5.90
C VAL A 51 19.84 14.72 5.86
N GLU A 52 20.72 13.83 5.40
CA GLU A 52 22.17 14.16 5.28
C GLU A 52 22.42 15.27 4.25
N THR A 53 21.75 15.24 3.11
CA THR A 53 21.87 16.29 2.09
C THR A 53 21.43 17.66 2.65
N VAL A 54 20.30 17.69 3.38
CA VAL A 54 19.77 18.94 3.96
C VAL A 54 20.61 19.44 5.11
N LYS A 55 21.16 18.55 5.97
CA LYS A 55 22.07 18.94 7.07
C LYS A 55 23.28 19.72 6.61
N GLY A 56 23.81 19.45 5.41
CA GLY A 56 24.92 20.19 4.84
C GLY A 56 24.59 21.67 4.56
N PHE A 57 23.31 22.04 4.49
CA PHE A 57 22.81 23.40 4.22
C PHE A 57 22.11 24.01 5.45
N ALA A 58 21.57 23.19 6.34
CA ALA A 58 20.88 23.64 7.54
C ALA A 58 21.90 24.14 8.57
N LYS A 59 21.84 25.44 8.92
CA LYS A 59 22.73 26.06 9.91
C LYS A 59 22.43 25.66 11.37
N GLN A 60 21.29 25.02 11.63
CA GLN A 60 20.83 24.55 12.94
C GLN A 60 20.02 23.28 12.82
N GLU A 61 20.02 22.43 13.86
CA GLU A 61 19.11 21.28 13.99
C GLU A 61 17.67 21.77 13.83
N SER A 62 17.05 21.35 12.73
CA SER A 62 15.75 21.90 12.37
C SER A 62 14.66 20.91 12.79
N GLU A 63 13.59 21.43 13.37
CA GLU A 63 12.37 20.68 13.67
C GLU A 63 11.83 19.95 12.43
N VAL A 64 12.04 20.52 11.25
CA VAL A 64 11.68 19.93 9.95
C VAL A 64 12.36 18.59 9.73
N LEU A 65 13.68 18.48 9.98
CA LEU A 65 14.43 17.22 9.85
C LEU A 65 13.99 16.18 10.87
N THR A 66 13.69 16.62 12.09
CA THR A 66 13.15 15.75 13.14
C THR A 66 11.80 15.18 12.75
N ASN A 67 10.92 15.98 12.15
CA ASN A 67 9.60 15.56 11.69
C ASN A 67 9.67 14.53 10.55
N VAL A 68 10.58 14.72 9.59
CA VAL A 68 10.81 13.73 8.51
C VAL A 68 11.34 12.41 9.09
N THR A 69 12.30 12.48 10.02
CA THR A 69 12.83 11.27 10.65
C THR A 69 11.78 10.52 11.46
N ARG A 70 10.89 11.25 12.15
CA ARG A 70 9.75 10.67 12.89
C ARG A 70 8.73 10.04 11.93
N ALA A 71 8.39 10.70 10.84
CA ALA A 71 7.48 10.17 9.84
C ALA A 71 8.04 8.90 9.18
N ARG A 72 9.35 8.87 8.87
CA ARG A 72 10.05 7.66 8.42
C ARG A 72 9.93 6.53 9.45
N ALA A 73 10.21 6.80 10.72
CA ALA A 73 10.12 5.81 11.79
C ALA A 73 8.69 5.25 11.90
N GLY A 74 7.67 6.08 11.75
CA GLY A 74 6.26 5.67 11.71
C GLY A 74 5.97 4.71 10.56
N LEU A 75 6.45 5.01 9.35
CA LEU A 75 6.27 4.13 8.18
C LEU A 75 7.00 2.80 8.35
N VAL A 76 8.26 2.82 8.80
CA VAL A 76 9.04 1.59 9.07
C VAL A 76 8.38 0.75 10.16
N GLY A 77 7.88 1.40 11.23
CA GLY A 77 7.14 0.72 12.29
C GLY A 77 5.86 0.05 11.78
N ALA A 78 5.13 0.70 10.88
CA ALA A 78 3.97 0.10 10.22
C ALA A 78 4.36 -1.10 9.36
N LEU A 79 5.43 -1.01 8.56
CA LEU A 79 5.93 -2.12 7.73
C LEU A 79 6.41 -3.33 8.53
N GLN A 80 6.93 -3.13 9.74
CA GLN A 80 7.50 -4.17 10.61
C GLN A 80 6.52 -4.68 11.67
N LYS A 81 5.26 -4.26 11.65
CA LYS A 81 4.26 -4.62 12.66
C LYS A 81 4.00 -6.13 12.68
N PRO A 82 4.21 -6.83 13.81
CA PRO A 82 3.89 -8.24 13.93
C PRO A 82 2.39 -8.49 13.66
N GLY A 83 2.08 -9.46 12.82
CA GLY A 83 0.70 -9.78 12.43
C GLY A 83 0.20 -8.99 11.20
N GLY A 84 1.06 -8.18 10.59
CA GLY A 84 0.74 -7.37 9.42
C GLY A 84 0.13 -6.01 9.76
N THR A 85 0.11 -5.15 8.78
CA THR A 85 -0.46 -3.80 8.90
C THR A 85 -1.61 -3.66 7.91
N SER A 86 -2.69 -3.00 8.33
CA SER A 86 -3.82 -2.76 7.44
C SER A 86 -3.41 -1.82 6.29
N PRO A 87 -4.04 -1.97 5.11
CA PRO A 87 -3.81 -1.05 3.99
C PRO A 87 -4.04 0.42 4.35
N ALA A 88 -4.99 0.70 5.25
CA ALA A 88 -5.29 2.05 5.73
C ALA A 88 -4.15 2.63 6.59
N GLU A 89 -3.55 1.83 7.49
CA GLU A 89 -2.41 2.25 8.31
C GLU A 89 -1.17 2.53 7.44
N LEU A 90 -0.89 1.69 6.44
CA LEU A 90 0.21 1.94 5.49
C LEU A 90 -0.03 3.20 4.66
N ALA A 91 -1.27 3.43 4.23
CA ALA A 91 -1.65 4.63 3.48
C ALA A 91 -1.41 5.90 4.31
N GLU A 92 -1.85 5.92 5.57
CA GLU A 92 -1.68 7.06 6.46
C GLU A 92 -0.20 7.31 6.79
N ALA A 93 0.57 6.27 7.10
CA ALA A 93 2.00 6.40 7.38
C ALA A 93 2.77 6.95 6.16
N ASN A 94 2.46 6.49 4.94
CA ASN A 94 3.04 7.02 3.71
C ASN A 94 2.62 8.49 3.48
N ALA A 95 1.36 8.84 3.71
CA ALA A 95 0.88 10.21 3.57
C ALA A 95 1.58 11.16 4.56
N GLN A 96 1.83 10.73 5.80
CA GLN A 96 2.61 11.50 6.78
C GLN A 96 4.04 11.74 6.29
N LEU A 97 4.70 10.72 5.74
CA LEU A 97 6.05 10.86 5.19
C LEU A 97 6.05 11.81 3.98
N THR A 98 5.07 11.71 3.08
CA THR A 98 4.93 12.62 1.93
C THR A 98 4.80 14.07 2.38
N ARG A 99 3.93 14.35 3.36
CA ARG A 99 3.77 15.70 3.93
C ARG A 99 5.07 16.23 4.53
N ALA A 100 5.76 15.39 5.30
CA ALA A 100 7.02 15.78 5.93
C ALA A 100 8.13 16.08 4.91
N ILE A 101 8.23 15.29 3.82
CA ILE A 101 9.19 15.54 2.73
C ILE A 101 8.86 16.86 2.02
N ASN A 102 7.60 17.15 1.74
CA ASN A 102 7.19 18.40 1.11
C ASN A 102 7.56 19.64 1.96
N VAL A 103 7.38 19.56 3.27
CA VAL A 103 7.80 20.62 4.20
C VAL A 103 9.32 20.87 4.11
N VAL A 104 10.16 19.84 3.92
CA VAL A 104 11.60 20.02 3.70
C VAL A 104 11.87 20.78 2.43
N VAL A 105 11.22 20.43 1.31
CA VAL A 105 11.39 21.08 0.01
C VAL A 105 10.98 22.57 0.08
N GLU A 106 9.95 22.89 0.86
CA GLU A 106 9.46 24.25 1.05
C GLU A 106 10.36 25.08 1.99
N ALA A 107 10.88 24.45 3.04
CA ALA A 107 11.71 25.11 4.05
C ALA A 107 13.13 25.47 3.56
N TYR A 108 13.63 24.76 2.54
CA TYR A 108 15.00 24.94 2.04
C TYR A 108 15.02 25.20 0.52
N PRO A 109 14.53 26.35 0.06
CA PRO A 109 14.45 26.67 -1.38
C PRO A 109 15.82 26.74 -2.08
N GLU A 110 16.90 27.02 -1.33
CA GLU A 110 18.27 27.03 -1.81
C GLU A 110 18.75 25.65 -2.29
N LEU A 111 18.15 24.55 -1.80
CA LEU A 111 18.48 23.20 -2.24
C LEU A 111 18.09 22.92 -3.69
N ARG A 112 17.22 23.74 -4.28
CA ARG A 112 16.80 23.60 -5.68
C ARG A 112 17.94 23.78 -6.68
N SER A 113 19.07 24.34 -6.26
CA SER A 113 20.29 24.45 -7.07
C SER A 113 21.28 23.31 -6.84
N ASN A 114 21.02 22.40 -5.89
CA ASN A 114 21.89 21.28 -5.55
C ASN A 114 21.53 20.04 -6.36
N GLU A 115 22.47 19.55 -7.19
CA GLU A 115 22.23 18.39 -8.06
C GLU A 115 21.92 17.11 -7.30
N ASN A 116 22.54 16.88 -6.13
CA ASN A 116 22.28 15.70 -5.31
C ASN A 116 20.88 15.72 -4.74
N PHE A 117 20.42 16.91 -4.31
CA PHE A 117 19.05 17.09 -3.81
C PHE A 117 18.04 16.88 -4.93
N LEU A 118 18.25 17.43 -6.12
CA LEU A 118 17.37 17.24 -7.27
C LEU A 118 17.25 15.77 -7.67
N ARG A 119 18.37 15.05 -7.77
CA ARG A 119 18.34 13.60 -8.05
C ARG A 119 17.56 12.82 -7.00
N LEU A 120 17.76 13.14 -5.73
CA LEU A 120 17.04 12.48 -4.64
C LEU A 120 15.55 12.82 -4.64
N GLN A 121 15.20 14.07 -4.98
CA GLN A 121 13.81 14.47 -5.16
C GLN A 121 13.15 13.70 -6.31
N ASP A 122 13.83 13.53 -7.44
CA ASP A 122 13.34 12.74 -8.57
C ASP A 122 13.14 11.26 -8.18
N GLU A 123 14.06 10.68 -7.38
CA GLU A 123 13.89 9.33 -6.88
C GLU A 123 12.70 9.21 -5.92
N LEU A 124 12.50 10.18 -5.03
CA LEU A 124 11.35 10.22 -4.11
C LEU A 124 10.02 10.35 -4.86
N VAL A 125 9.96 11.20 -5.88
CA VAL A 125 8.78 11.31 -6.77
C VAL A 125 8.59 10.01 -7.55
N GLY A 126 9.66 9.42 -8.07
CA GLY A 126 9.61 8.14 -8.75
C GLY A 126 9.09 7.00 -7.87
N THR A 127 9.48 6.97 -6.58
CA THR A 127 8.93 5.97 -5.64
C THR A 127 7.46 6.23 -5.30
N GLU A 128 7.04 7.49 -5.17
CA GLU A 128 5.61 7.82 -4.97
C GLU A 128 4.74 7.35 -6.12
N ASN A 129 5.18 7.57 -7.35
CA ASN A 129 4.47 7.08 -8.54
C ASN A 129 4.38 5.55 -8.55
N ARG A 130 5.44 4.83 -8.14
CA ARG A 130 5.41 3.37 -8.01
C ARG A 130 4.46 2.91 -6.92
N VAL A 131 4.40 3.61 -5.79
CA VAL A 131 3.41 3.33 -4.73
C VAL A 131 1.99 3.49 -5.29
N ALA A 132 1.73 4.55 -6.06
CA ALA A 132 0.41 4.77 -6.67
C ALA A 132 0.01 3.62 -7.61
N VAL A 133 0.94 3.14 -8.46
CA VAL A 133 0.71 1.98 -9.35
C VAL A 133 0.50 0.71 -8.54
N ALA A 134 1.37 0.41 -7.56
CA ALA A 134 1.25 -0.80 -6.74
C ALA A 134 -0.08 -0.84 -5.96
N ARG A 135 -0.59 0.31 -5.51
CA ARG A 135 -1.92 0.42 -4.88
C ARG A 135 -3.06 0.11 -5.86
N GLN A 136 -2.94 0.57 -7.10
CA GLN A 136 -3.93 0.27 -8.14
C GLN A 136 -3.96 -1.24 -8.44
N ASP A 137 -2.78 -1.87 -8.55
CA ASP A 137 -2.64 -3.31 -8.78
C ASP A 137 -3.22 -4.11 -7.60
N TYR A 138 -2.93 -3.71 -6.37
CA TYR A 138 -3.50 -4.31 -5.17
C TYR A 138 -5.04 -4.22 -5.16
N ASN A 139 -5.59 -3.02 -5.40
CA ASN A 139 -7.03 -2.83 -5.42
C ASN A 139 -7.70 -3.66 -6.52
N SER A 140 -7.07 -3.82 -7.67
CA SER A 140 -7.54 -4.68 -8.75
C SER A 140 -7.53 -6.16 -8.35
N ALA A 141 -6.48 -6.62 -7.66
CA ALA A 141 -6.40 -7.98 -7.14
C ALA A 141 -7.48 -8.24 -6.08
N VAL A 142 -7.68 -7.30 -5.15
CA VAL A 142 -8.74 -7.35 -4.12
C VAL A 142 -10.12 -7.39 -4.76
N GLU A 143 -10.37 -6.58 -5.78
CA GLU A 143 -11.65 -6.58 -6.51
C GLU A 143 -11.94 -7.95 -7.12
N GLN A 144 -10.97 -8.53 -7.83
CA GLN A 144 -11.10 -9.85 -8.45
C GLN A 144 -11.35 -10.94 -7.41
N TYR A 145 -10.61 -10.94 -6.31
CA TYR A 145 -10.79 -11.87 -5.21
C TYR A 145 -12.17 -11.73 -4.56
N ASN A 146 -12.53 -10.52 -4.13
CA ASN A 146 -13.79 -10.24 -3.46
C ASN A 146 -15.00 -10.54 -4.38
N ALA A 147 -14.90 -10.25 -5.67
CA ALA A 147 -15.93 -10.59 -6.65
C ALA A 147 -16.05 -12.12 -6.81
N TYR A 148 -14.94 -12.84 -6.82
CA TYR A 148 -14.94 -14.29 -7.00
C TYR A 148 -15.58 -15.03 -5.82
N ILE A 149 -15.20 -14.69 -4.58
CA ILE A 149 -15.74 -15.35 -3.37
C ILE A 149 -17.23 -15.09 -3.14
N ARG A 150 -17.81 -14.08 -3.79
CA ARG A 150 -19.25 -13.73 -3.71
C ARG A 150 -20.11 -14.43 -4.74
N ARG A 151 -19.53 -15.03 -5.79
CA ARG A 151 -20.30 -15.72 -6.85
C ARG A 151 -20.78 -17.10 -6.36
N PHE A 152 -21.93 -17.52 -6.89
CA PHE A 152 -22.39 -18.90 -6.71
C PHE A 152 -21.73 -19.81 -7.78
N PRO A 153 -21.27 -21.01 -7.44
CA PRO A 153 -21.28 -21.69 -6.13
C PRO A 153 -20.08 -21.38 -5.20
N GLN A 154 -19.10 -20.55 -5.62
CA GLN A 154 -17.86 -20.26 -4.92
C GLN A 154 -18.06 -19.65 -3.52
N ASN A 155 -19.16 -18.92 -3.33
CA ASN A 155 -19.53 -18.35 -2.04
C ASN A 155 -19.77 -19.43 -0.95
N ILE A 156 -20.16 -20.63 -1.34
CA ILE A 156 -20.30 -21.78 -0.41
C ILE A 156 -18.90 -22.26 -0.02
N THR A 157 -18.03 -22.45 -1.00
CA THR A 157 -16.63 -22.86 -0.76
C THR A 157 -15.92 -21.85 0.15
N ALA A 158 -16.05 -20.55 -0.15
CA ALA A 158 -15.47 -19.47 0.65
C ALA A 158 -15.92 -19.52 2.12
N LYS A 159 -17.22 -19.72 2.38
CA LYS A 159 -17.75 -19.83 3.74
C LYS A 159 -17.20 -21.06 4.48
N VAL A 160 -17.07 -22.20 3.80
CA VAL A 160 -16.56 -23.43 4.40
C VAL A 160 -15.07 -23.34 4.71
N THR A 161 -14.30 -22.65 3.87
CA THR A 161 -12.85 -22.47 4.02
C THR A 161 -12.46 -21.25 4.87
N GLY A 162 -13.42 -20.43 5.29
CA GLY A 162 -13.16 -19.22 6.06
C GLY A 162 -12.59 -18.06 5.22
N ALA A 163 -12.66 -18.13 3.88
CA ALA A 163 -12.20 -17.06 2.99
C ALA A 163 -13.12 -15.85 3.10
N GLY A 164 -12.60 -14.76 3.67
CA GLY A 164 -13.30 -13.49 3.86
C GLY A 164 -12.84 -12.41 2.85
N PRO A 165 -13.59 -11.31 2.71
CA PRO A 165 -13.21 -10.22 1.82
C PRO A 165 -11.99 -9.47 2.34
N HIS A 166 -11.09 -9.09 1.44
CA HIS A 166 -9.98 -8.17 1.72
C HIS A 166 -10.44 -6.73 1.65
N GLU A 167 -9.78 -5.89 2.45
CA GLU A 167 -9.96 -4.44 2.44
C GLU A 167 -9.21 -3.79 1.28
N TYR A 168 -9.80 -2.73 0.71
CA TYR A 168 -9.13 -1.92 -0.32
C TYR A 168 -8.12 -0.97 0.29
N PHE A 169 -7.06 -0.68 -0.43
CA PHE A 169 -6.11 0.37 -0.10
C PHE A 169 -6.75 1.72 -0.43
N GLN A 170 -7.25 2.43 0.58
CA GLN A 170 -7.87 3.73 0.45
C GLN A 170 -6.96 4.82 1.04
N VAL A 171 -6.81 5.93 0.33
CA VAL A 171 -6.23 7.14 0.92
C VAL A 171 -7.34 7.86 1.67
N THR A 172 -7.19 7.99 2.97
CA THR A 172 -8.14 8.69 3.84
C THR A 172 -7.86 10.19 3.87
N ASP A 173 -7.39 10.79 2.76
CA ASP A 173 -7.24 12.23 2.67
C ASP A 173 -8.63 12.87 2.55
N ALA A 174 -9.19 13.24 3.69
CA ALA A 174 -10.38 14.09 3.75
C ALA A 174 -10.17 15.41 2.99
N ALA A 175 -8.92 15.91 2.92
CA ALA A 175 -8.55 17.13 2.19
C ALA A 175 -8.68 17.00 0.66
N ASN A 176 -8.54 15.80 0.09
CA ASN A 176 -8.70 15.56 -1.35
C ASN A 176 -10.16 15.36 -1.79
N ARG A 177 -11.12 15.38 -0.86
CA ARG A 177 -12.56 15.32 -1.18
C ARG A 177 -13.20 16.70 -1.39
N GLU A 178 -12.52 17.77 -0.98
CA GLU A 178 -12.98 19.12 -1.27
C GLU A 178 -12.50 19.50 -2.68
N VAL A 179 -13.42 19.45 -3.62
CA VAL A 179 -13.20 20.03 -4.96
C VAL A 179 -12.90 21.51 -4.76
N PRO A 180 -11.72 22.05 -5.22
CA PRO A 180 -11.43 23.46 -5.11
C PRO A 180 -12.54 24.27 -5.79
N GLN A 181 -13.27 25.07 -5.03
CA GLN A 181 -14.22 26.00 -5.62
C GLN A 181 -13.43 27.11 -6.32
N VAL A 182 -13.35 27.02 -7.64
CA VAL A 182 -12.83 28.11 -8.46
C VAL A 182 -13.86 29.23 -8.41
N LYS A 183 -13.59 30.28 -7.64
CA LYS A 183 -14.34 31.55 -7.72
C LYS A 183 -13.73 32.35 -8.86
N PHE A 184 -14.55 32.59 -9.89
CA PHE A 184 -14.26 33.54 -10.97
C PHE A 184 -14.49 34.96 -10.48
#